data_65ba6fe4744856551f5c103501d2e174
#
_entry.id   65ba6fe4744856551f5c103501d2e174
#
_cell.length_a   1.000
_cell.length_b   1.000
_cell.length_c   1.000
_cell.angle_alpha   90.00
_cell.angle_beta   90.00
_cell.angle_gamma   90.00
#
_symmetry.space_group_name_H-M   'P 1'
#
loop_
_entity.id
_entity.type
_entity.pdbx_description
1 polymer ?
#
loop_
_entity_poly.entity_id
_entity_poly.type
_entity_poly.pdbx_seq_one_letter_code
_entity_poly.pdbx_strand_id
1 'polypeptide(L)'
;MRSPRAPRRFRAQAGFSLVELTIVVVILGVLAMMAVPKYHQISERSKASEAYVYLQHVAKAQEMYQARHGQYANKLAKLGLRLDDPSFFEVGELASVDWQTTWQLKLQRSGASQGYGAYTVAWDEGGFAP
;
A
#
# COMPACT_ATOMS: atom_id res chain seq x y z
N MET A 1 63.32 -28.95 -35.42
CA MET A 1 63.34 -28.17 -34.15
C MET A 1 61.87 -28.05 -33.65
N ARG A 2 61.54 -28.82 -32.63
CA ARG A 2 60.17 -28.71 -32.00
C ARG A 2 60.25 -27.81 -30.80
N SER A 3 59.53 -26.67 -30.85
CA SER A 3 59.44 -25.79 -29.73
C SER A 3 58.66 -26.43 -28.55
N PRO A 4 59.15 -26.31 -27.29
CA PRO A 4 58.45 -26.83 -26.15
C PRO A 4 57.24 -25.96 -25.85
N ARG A 5 56.00 -26.55 -25.79
CA ARG A 5 54.77 -25.89 -25.33
C ARG A 5 54.89 -25.63 -23.82
N ALA A 6 54.82 -24.35 -23.42
CA ALA A 6 54.75 -23.94 -22.03
C ALA A 6 53.51 -24.52 -21.32
N PRO A 7 53.66 -25.02 -20.08
CA PRO A 7 52.50 -25.54 -19.34
C PRO A 7 51.50 -24.42 -19.02
N ARG A 8 50.22 -24.61 -19.36
CA ARG A 8 49.13 -23.77 -18.94
C ARG A 8 49.01 -23.83 -17.41
N ARG A 9 49.39 -22.76 -16.74
CA ARG A 9 49.11 -22.60 -15.32
C ARG A 9 47.60 -22.54 -15.14
N PHE A 10 47.01 -23.59 -14.61
CA PHE A 10 45.64 -23.54 -14.09
C PHE A 10 45.68 -22.59 -12.90
N ARG A 11 45.04 -21.43 -13.03
CA ARG A 11 44.72 -20.56 -11.89
C ARG A 11 43.84 -21.36 -10.96
N ALA A 12 44.34 -21.73 -9.79
CA ALA A 12 43.51 -22.27 -8.73
C ALA A 12 42.40 -21.25 -8.42
N GLN A 13 41.18 -21.62 -8.69
CA GLN A 13 40.03 -20.84 -8.25
C GLN A 13 40.00 -20.96 -6.72
N ALA A 14 40.29 -19.86 -6.02
CA ALA A 14 40.09 -19.77 -4.58
C ALA A 14 38.58 -19.90 -4.29
N GLY A 15 38.17 -21.04 -3.75
CA GLY A 15 36.80 -21.23 -3.26
C GLY A 15 36.60 -20.45 -1.98
N PHE A 16 35.34 -20.02 -1.72
CA PHE A 16 34.98 -19.38 -0.46
C PHE A 16 35.20 -20.29 0.74
N SER A 17 35.74 -19.76 1.82
CA SER A 17 35.87 -20.45 3.11
C SER A 17 34.47 -20.63 3.74
N LEU A 18 34.24 -21.77 4.39
CA LEU A 18 33.01 -22.02 5.17
C LEU A 18 32.80 -20.95 6.24
N VAL A 19 33.86 -20.47 6.86
CA VAL A 19 33.83 -19.36 7.86
C VAL A 19 33.37 -18.04 7.23
N GLU A 20 33.86 -17.72 6.05
CA GLU A 20 33.47 -16.52 5.32
C GLU A 20 31.97 -16.53 4.96
N LEU A 21 31.47 -17.70 4.56
CA LEU A 21 30.03 -17.86 4.28
C LEU A 21 29.21 -17.71 5.56
N THR A 22 29.63 -18.26 6.69
CA THR A 22 28.88 -18.16 7.95
C THR A 22 28.83 -16.71 8.46
N ILE A 23 29.91 -15.94 8.33
CA ILE A 23 29.94 -14.52 8.71
C ILE A 23 28.94 -13.73 7.84
N VAL A 24 28.91 -13.97 6.55
CA VAL A 24 27.97 -13.30 5.63
C VAL A 24 26.52 -13.59 6.01
N VAL A 25 26.19 -14.86 6.29
CA VAL A 25 24.84 -15.23 6.70
C VAL A 25 24.42 -14.57 8.02
N VAL A 26 25.33 -14.48 8.99
CA VAL A 26 25.06 -13.78 10.28
C VAL A 26 24.79 -12.29 10.04
N ILE A 27 25.60 -11.63 9.22
CA ILE A 27 25.39 -10.20 8.89
C ILE A 27 24.04 -9.99 8.16
N LEU A 28 23.73 -10.84 7.20
CA LEU A 28 22.46 -10.78 6.49
C LEU A 28 21.27 -11.02 7.41
N GLY A 29 21.40 -11.92 8.39
CA GLY A 29 20.37 -12.16 9.41
C GLY A 29 20.08 -10.93 10.24
N VAL A 30 21.10 -10.22 10.70
CA VAL A 30 20.96 -8.98 11.48
C VAL A 30 20.32 -7.88 10.64
N LEU A 31 20.72 -7.72 9.38
CA LEU A 31 20.12 -6.75 8.48
C LEU A 31 18.65 -7.06 8.17
N ALA A 32 18.32 -8.34 8.00
CA ALA A 32 16.95 -8.78 7.76
C ALA A 32 16.02 -8.44 8.95
N MET A 33 16.46 -8.54 10.19
CA MET A 33 15.68 -8.17 11.36
C MET A 33 15.22 -6.70 11.34
N MET A 34 16.01 -5.81 10.78
CA MET A 34 15.65 -4.39 10.62
C MET A 34 14.79 -4.13 9.38
N ALA A 35 15.01 -4.90 8.32
CA ALA A 35 14.34 -4.68 7.03
C ALA A 35 12.87 -5.14 7.03
N VAL A 36 12.57 -6.29 7.66
CA VAL A 36 11.24 -6.90 7.65
C VAL A 36 10.15 -5.98 8.22
N PRO A 37 10.29 -5.38 9.43
CA PRO A 37 9.24 -4.51 9.98
C PRO A 37 9.02 -3.25 9.12
N LYS A 38 10.08 -2.69 8.55
CA LYS A 38 9.94 -1.54 7.64
C LYS A 38 9.21 -1.90 6.35
N TYR A 39 9.46 -3.08 5.82
CA TYR A 39 8.76 -3.56 4.63
C TYR A 39 7.24 -3.66 4.86
N HIS A 40 6.81 -4.19 6.00
CA HIS A 40 5.39 -4.26 6.36
C HIS A 40 4.75 -2.88 6.48
N GLN A 41 5.44 -1.90 7.07
CA GLN A 41 4.95 -0.52 7.15
C GLN A 41 4.73 0.11 5.77
N ILE A 42 5.70 -0.05 4.87
CA ILE A 42 5.61 0.49 3.51
C ILE A 42 4.49 -0.19 2.74
N SER A 43 4.34 -1.50 2.87
CA SER A 43 3.28 -2.27 2.23
C SER A 43 1.88 -1.80 2.68
N GLU A 44 1.65 -1.62 3.98
CA GLU A 44 0.37 -1.12 4.49
C GLU A 44 0.09 0.33 4.08
N ARG A 45 1.08 1.21 4.06
CA ARG A 45 0.93 2.58 3.54
C ARG A 45 0.55 2.59 2.06
N SER A 46 1.14 1.70 1.27
CA SER A 46 0.78 1.54 -0.15
C SER A 46 -0.67 1.11 -0.33
N LYS A 47 -1.14 0.18 0.50
CA LYS A 47 -2.56 -0.24 0.49
C LYS A 47 -3.48 0.88 0.94
N ALA A 48 -3.11 1.63 1.99
CA ALA A 48 -3.89 2.78 2.44
C ALA A 48 -4.03 3.86 1.36
N SER A 49 -3.04 4.02 0.49
CA SER A 49 -3.12 4.99 -0.61
C SER A 49 -4.24 4.69 -1.60
N GLU A 50 -4.61 3.42 -1.78
CA GLU A 50 -5.76 3.02 -2.58
C GLU A 50 -7.07 3.59 -2.02
N ALA A 51 -7.26 3.48 -0.70
CA ALA A 51 -8.42 4.07 -0.02
C ALA A 51 -8.46 5.60 -0.16
N TYR A 52 -7.30 6.27 -0.06
CA TYR A 52 -7.21 7.71 -0.24
C TYR A 52 -7.63 8.15 -1.64
N VAL A 53 -7.14 7.46 -2.67
CA VAL A 53 -7.50 7.75 -4.06
C VAL A 53 -9.00 7.54 -4.29
N TYR A 54 -9.56 6.43 -3.79
CA TYR A 54 -10.98 6.15 -3.89
C TYR A 54 -11.83 7.26 -3.23
N LEU A 55 -11.49 7.64 -2.00
CA LEU A 55 -12.19 8.70 -1.26
C LEU A 55 -12.12 10.06 -1.95
N GLN A 56 -10.98 10.42 -2.55
CA GLN A 56 -10.85 11.65 -3.32
C GLN A 56 -11.78 11.67 -4.55
N HIS A 57 -11.92 10.54 -5.23
CA HIS A 57 -12.87 10.45 -6.34
C HIS A 57 -14.32 10.58 -5.89
N VAL A 58 -14.67 9.97 -4.76
CA VAL A 58 -16.00 10.12 -4.15
C VAL A 58 -16.24 11.57 -3.74
N ALA A 59 -15.27 12.22 -3.08
CA ALA A 59 -15.38 13.61 -2.66
C ALA A 59 -15.65 14.54 -3.85
N LYS A 60 -14.87 14.38 -4.93
CA LYS A 60 -15.07 15.17 -6.14
C LYS A 60 -16.44 14.93 -6.79
N ALA A 61 -16.90 13.70 -6.80
CA ALA A 61 -18.24 13.37 -7.31
C ALA A 61 -19.35 13.95 -6.43
N GLN A 62 -19.17 13.98 -5.10
CA GLN A 62 -20.09 14.61 -4.16
C GLN A 62 -20.19 16.13 -4.38
N GLU A 63 -19.06 16.81 -4.57
CA GLU A 63 -19.05 18.24 -4.92
C GLU A 63 -19.80 18.51 -6.23
N MET A 64 -19.57 17.71 -7.25
CA MET A 64 -20.26 17.83 -8.53
C MET A 64 -21.77 17.55 -8.40
N TYR A 65 -22.15 16.60 -7.57
CA TYR A 65 -23.55 16.27 -7.31
C TYR A 65 -24.24 17.41 -6.55
N GLN A 66 -23.59 17.93 -5.52
CA GLN A 66 -24.08 19.08 -4.73
C GLN A 66 -24.28 20.32 -5.61
N ALA A 67 -23.32 20.62 -6.47
CA ALA A 67 -23.43 21.76 -7.40
C ALA A 67 -24.64 21.68 -8.33
N ARG A 68 -25.08 20.47 -8.68
CA ARG A 68 -26.25 20.24 -9.57
C ARG A 68 -27.58 20.14 -8.87
N HIS A 69 -27.59 19.60 -7.63
CA HIS A 69 -28.81 19.24 -6.92
C HIS A 69 -29.03 20.05 -5.63
N GLY A 70 -28.06 20.88 -5.22
CA GLY A 70 -28.10 21.67 -3.99
C GLY A 70 -27.90 20.85 -2.70
N GLN A 71 -27.63 19.56 -2.82
CA GLN A 71 -27.39 18.65 -1.70
C GLN A 71 -26.44 17.53 -2.10
N TYR A 72 -25.79 16.92 -1.13
CA TYR A 72 -24.94 15.75 -1.35
C TYR A 72 -25.76 14.48 -1.62
N ALA A 73 -25.18 13.54 -2.35
CA ALA A 73 -25.83 12.25 -2.63
C ALA A 73 -25.82 11.37 -1.37
N ASN A 74 -26.94 10.77 -1.07
CA ASN A 74 -27.11 9.85 0.06
C ASN A 74 -26.78 8.38 -0.28
N LYS A 75 -26.41 8.09 -1.52
CA LYS A 75 -25.99 6.76 -1.99
C LYS A 75 -24.90 6.90 -3.03
N LEU A 76 -23.87 6.05 -2.95
CA LEU A 76 -22.77 6.01 -3.93
C LEU A 76 -23.27 5.78 -5.36
N ALA A 77 -24.32 4.97 -5.53
CA ALA A 77 -24.92 4.72 -6.85
C ALA A 77 -25.40 5.98 -7.58
N LYS A 78 -25.81 7.04 -6.83
CA LYS A 78 -26.22 8.32 -7.41
C LYS A 78 -25.08 9.16 -7.97
N LEU A 79 -23.86 8.87 -7.55
CA LEU A 79 -22.66 9.59 -8.00
C LEU A 79 -22.22 9.16 -9.40
N GLY A 80 -22.72 8.02 -9.91
CA GLY A 80 -22.36 7.50 -11.23
C GLY A 80 -20.86 7.21 -11.38
N LEU A 81 -20.19 6.87 -10.28
CA LEU A 81 -18.77 6.54 -10.27
C LEU A 81 -18.54 5.26 -11.09
N ARG A 82 -17.60 5.34 -12.01
CA ARG A 82 -17.07 4.19 -12.76
C ARG A 82 -15.73 3.79 -12.16
N LEU A 83 -15.74 3.47 -10.87
CA LEU A 83 -14.57 3.04 -10.13
C LEU A 83 -14.84 1.65 -9.59
N ASP A 84 -13.82 0.80 -9.68
CA ASP A 84 -13.83 -0.46 -8.97
C ASP A 84 -13.63 -0.21 -7.48
N ASP A 85 -14.27 -1.03 -6.65
CA ASP A 85 -14.07 -0.95 -5.21
C ASP A 85 -12.61 -1.26 -4.85
N PRO A 86 -12.06 -0.62 -3.81
CA PRO A 86 -10.68 -0.84 -3.40
C PRO A 86 -10.48 -2.29 -2.95
N SER A 87 -9.37 -2.91 -3.41
CA SER A 87 -9.10 -4.34 -3.17
C SER A 87 -8.83 -4.68 -1.71
N PHE A 88 -8.34 -3.70 -0.94
CA PHE A 88 -7.92 -3.90 0.45
C PHE A 88 -8.85 -3.25 1.47
N PHE A 89 -9.95 -2.66 1.04
CA PHE A 89 -10.90 -1.97 1.91
C PHE A 89 -12.33 -2.32 1.55
N GLU A 90 -13.15 -2.47 2.56
CA GLU A 90 -14.59 -2.53 2.41
C GLU A 90 -15.15 -1.12 2.42
N VAL A 91 -15.94 -0.81 1.40
CA VAL A 91 -16.59 0.50 1.27
C VAL A 91 -17.84 0.52 2.13
N GLY A 92 -17.89 1.44 3.08
CA GLY A 92 -19.06 1.64 3.93
C GLY A 92 -20.18 2.40 3.20
N GLU A 93 -21.21 2.72 3.94
CA GLU A 93 -22.32 3.53 3.44
C GLU A 93 -22.03 5.02 3.67
N LEU A 94 -22.57 5.87 2.78
CA LEU A 94 -22.57 7.30 2.99
C LEU A 94 -23.45 7.65 4.20
N ALA A 95 -22.93 8.47 5.10
CA ALA A 95 -23.61 8.95 6.28
C ALA A 95 -23.64 10.47 6.30
N SER A 96 -24.68 11.05 6.86
CA SER A 96 -24.80 12.49 7.05
C SER A 96 -25.79 12.80 8.17
N VAL A 97 -25.56 13.91 8.84
CA VAL A 97 -26.53 14.55 9.74
C VAL A 97 -27.47 15.46 8.93
N ASP A 98 -26.92 16.12 7.93
CA ASP A 98 -27.66 17.00 7.02
C ASP A 98 -27.04 16.94 5.62
N TRP A 99 -27.76 16.35 4.67
CA TRP A 99 -27.31 16.17 3.29
C TRP A 99 -27.12 17.47 2.49
N GLN A 100 -27.53 18.60 3.01
CA GLN A 100 -27.27 19.89 2.37
C GLN A 100 -25.87 20.40 2.68
N THR A 101 -25.34 20.07 3.84
CA THR A 101 -24.11 20.66 4.37
C THR A 101 -23.01 19.65 4.67
N THR A 102 -23.37 18.40 4.99
CA THR A 102 -22.40 17.41 5.46
C THR A 102 -22.53 16.06 4.75
N TRP A 103 -21.46 15.33 4.68
CA TRP A 103 -21.43 13.90 4.32
C TRP A 103 -20.18 13.24 4.87
N GLN A 104 -20.22 11.94 5.06
CA GLN A 104 -19.07 11.15 5.49
C GLN A 104 -19.11 9.79 4.81
N LEU A 105 -17.92 9.30 4.40
CA LEU A 105 -17.72 7.93 3.94
C LEU A 105 -16.55 7.31 4.70
N LYS A 106 -16.75 6.09 5.15
CA LYS A 106 -15.73 5.30 5.85
C LYS A 106 -15.38 4.06 5.04
N LEU A 107 -14.10 3.82 4.89
CA LEU A 107 -13.55 2.60 4.32
C LEU A 107 -12.84 1.82 5.42
N GLN A 108 -13.21 0.57 5.61
CA GLN A 108 -12.60 -0.30 6.61
C GLN A 108 -11.59 -1.24 5.97
N ARG A 109 -10.40 -1.36 6.56
CA ARG A 109 -9.37 -2.28 6.10
C ARG A 109 -9.88 -3.73 6.16
N SER A 110 -9.89 -4.42 5.02
CA SER A 110 -10.26 -5.83 4.89
C SER A 110 -9.04 -6.73 4.93
N GLY A 111 -9.17 -7.89 5.56
CA GLY A 111 -8.11 -8.89 5.68
C GLY A 111 -7.02 -8.55 6.71
N ALA A 112 -5.94 -9.36 6.72
CA ALA A 112 -4.85 -9.22 7.67
C ALA A 112 -3.98 -8.00 7.37
N SER A 113 -3.83 -7.11 8.33
CA SER A 113 -3.02 -5.89 8.22
C SER A 113 -1.62 -6.02 8.85
N GLN A 114 -1.14 -7.23 9.07
CA GLN A 114 0.21 -7.56 9.55
C GLN A 114 0.74 -6.62 10.66
N GLY A 115 0.03 -6.58 11.80
CA GLY A 115 0.45 -5.83 12.97
C GLY A 115 -0.21 -4.46 13.19
N TYR A 116 -1.05 -4.00 12.25
CA TYR A 116 -1.77 -2.73 12.40
C TYR A 116 -3.23 -2.88 12.87
N GLY A 117 -3.73 -4.10 13.01
CA GLY A 117 -5.14 -4.34 13.34
C GLY A 117 -6.10 -3.84 12.26
N ALA A 118 -7.38 -3.82 12.59
CA ALA A 118 -8.40 -3.22 11.74
C ALA A 118 -8.35 -1.70 11.91
N TYR A 119 -8.19 -0.96 10.82
CA TYR A 119 -8.25 0.49 10.82
C TYR A 119 -9.23 1.00 9.76
N THR A 120 -9.70 2.20 9.96
CA THR A 120 -10.70 2.85 9.09
C THR A 120 -10.07 4.12 8.50
N VAL A 121 -10.32 4.37 7.23
CA VAL A 121 -10.02 5.64 6.58
C VAL A 121 -11.34 6.32 6.30
N ALA A 122 -11.51 7.54 6.78
CA ALA A 122 -12.74 8.31 6.62
C ALA A 122 -12.47 9.62 5.88
N TRP A 123 -13.47 10.06 5.14
CA TRP A 123 -13.49 11.37 4.48
C TRP A 123 -14.83 12.03 4.72
N ASP A 124 -14.81 13.32 4.98
CA ASP A 124 -15.97 14.19 5.08
C ASP A 124 -15.84 15.40 4.15
N GLU A 125 -16.75 16.36 4.25
CA GLU A 125 -16.74 17.60 3.47
C GLU A 125 -15.49 18.47 3.70
N GLY A 126 -14.83 18.32 4.83
CA GLY A 126 -13.59 19.03 5.16
C GLY A 126 -12.31 18.34 4.72
N GLY A 127 -12.40 17.10 4.24
CA GLY A 127 -11.27 16.27 3.84
C GLY A 127 -11.14 14.97 4.64
N PHE A 128 -9.91 14.53 4.89
CA PHE A 128 -9.68 13.34 5.70
C PHE A 128 -10.10 13.59 7.14
N ALA A 129 -11.03 12.78 7.62
CA ALA A 129 -11.41 12.77 9.02
C ALA A 129 -10.35 11.96 9.83
N PRO A 130 -9.92 12.47 11.00
CA PRO A 130 -8.96 11.79 11.87
C PRO A 130 -9.51 10.51 12.48
#